data_ee4bc08e392f84715a4565c1256630b5
#
_entry.id   ee4bc08e392f84715a4565c1256630b5
#
_cell.length_a   1.000
_cell.length_b   1.000
_cell.length_c   1.000
_cell.angle_alpha   90.00
_cell.angle_beta   90.00
_cell.angle_gamma   90.00
#
_symmetry.space_group_name_H-M   'P 1'
#
loop_
_entity.id
_entity.type
_entity.pdbx_description
1 polymer ?
#
loop_
_entity_poly.entity_id
_entity_poly.type
_entity_poly.pdbx_seq_one_letter_code
_entity_poly.pdbx_strand_id
1 'polypeptide(L)'
;MSASQIVQGRQHTPGHALADVFFAAERQYYRVKSLRTQALRTFHRPKQQIRANLQTDTSGEARELCKFHLKQQLVGVNRGIFGIKAAKTEAIDTLLSELQQSAVGQHPTDDLAQLSGKWNLLYTSLVIKGARKTKLGLREFISLGDFEQIIDTESKTATNRVHFSVTGLGNLSGSLTIVAKFEPVSTTRFQITYESAALVPKALERLFAGNYDMLLSIFNPEGWLDITYVDDTHRIGRDDKGNVFYLQRS
;
A
#
# COMPACT_ATOMS: atom_id res chain seq x y z
N MET A 1 63.66 15.54 12.75
CA MET A 1 63.52 14.25 12.06
C MET A 1 62.38 13.53 12.76
N SER A 2 61.26 13.40 12.25
CA SER A 2 60.53 12.53 11.43
C SER A 2 59.08 12.98 11.37
N ALA A 3 58.53 13.08 10.16
CA ALA A 3 57.18 13.50 9.88
C ALA A 3 56.18 12.33 10.09
N SER A 4 55.10 12.56 10.83
CA SER A 4 53.96 11.66 10.92
C SER A 4 52.89 12.08 9.95
N GLN A 5 52.60 11.23 8.95
CA GLN A 5 51.53 11.41 7.97
C GLN A 5 50.17 11.20 8.67
N ILE A 6 49.30 12.20 8.56
CA ILE A 6 47.90 12.10 8.94
C ILE A 6 47.15 11.56 7.71
N VAL A 7 46.63 10.34 7.82
CA VAL A 7 45.71 9.75 6.88
C VAL A 7 44.33 10.30 7.15
N GLN A 8 43.83 11.18 6.26
CA GLN A 8 42.45 11.65 6.32
C GLN A 8 41.53 10.56 5.69
N GLY A 9 40.76 9.87 6.53
CA GLY A 9 39.68 8.99 6.11
C GLY A 9 38.51 9.84 5.57
N ARG A 10 38.21 9.70 4.30
CA ARG A 10 36.98 10.24 3.71
C ARG A 10 35.79 9.48 4.26
N GLN A 11 34.96 10.15 5.03
CA GLN A 11 33.63 9.64 5.42
C GLN A 11 32.73 9.67 4.19
N HIS A 12 32.27 8.51 3.77
CA HIS A 12 31.21 8.35 2.77
C HIS A 12 29.87 8.72 3.42
N THR A 13 29.29 9.83 3.03
CA THR A 13 27.91 10.21 3.39
C THR A 13 26.92 9.41 2.56
N PRO A 14 25.83 8.84 3.16
CA PRO A 14 24.85 7.99 2.46
C PRO A 14 23.99 8.72 1.41
N GLY A 15 24.12 10.02 1.28
CA GLY A 15 23.29 10.83 0.37
C GLY A 15 23.58 10.69 -1.13
N HIS A 16 24.82 10.31 -1.48
CA HIS A 16 25.21 10.25 -2.90
C HIS A 16 24.69 8.99 -3.64
N ALA A 17 24.56 7.86 -2.96
CA ALA A 17 24.09 6.62 -3.58
C ALA A 17 22.62 6.68 -4.04
N LEU A 18 21.77 7.44 -3.34
CA LEU A 18 20.37 7.63 -3.71
C LEU A 18 20.20 8.57 -4.91
N ALA A 19 21.06 9.59 -5.02
CA ALA A 19 21.04 10.52 -6.15
C ALA A 19 21.46 9.80 -7.45
N ASP A 20 22.45 8.91 -7.39
CA ASP A 20 22.93 8.18 -8.57
C ASP A 20 21.89 7.20 -9.12
N VAL A 21 21.11 6.55 -8.25
CA VAL A 21 19.98 5.70 -8.64
C VAL A 21 18.86 6.52 -9.29
N PHE A 22 18.61 7.72 -8.78
CA PHE A 22 17.59 8.63 -9.32
C PHE A 22 17.95 9.10 -10.73
N PHE A 23 19.20 9.52 -10.94
CA PHE A 23 19.69 9.94 -12.26
C PHE A 23 19.84 8.78 -13.25
N ALA A 24 20.02 7.55 -12.78
CA ALA A 24 20.03 6.37 -13.63
C ALA A 24 18.63 6.04 -14.17
N ALA A 25 17.60 6.09 -13.31
CA ALA A 25 16.21 5.85 -13.68
C ALA A 25 15.68 6.92 -14.67
N GLU A 26 16.01 8.19 -14.42
CA GLU A 26 15.64 9.30 -15.31
C GLU A 26 16.33 9.20 -16.67
N ARG A 27 17.62 8.87 -16.72
CA ARG A 27 18.34 8.64 -17.97
C ARG A 27 17.78 7.47 -18.76
N GLN A 28 17.30 6.43 -18.10
CA GLN A 28 16.69 5.28 -18.77
C GLN A 28 15.33 5.66 -19.39
N TYR A 29 14.53 6.50 -18.71
CA TYR A 29 13.28 7.05 -19.25
C TYR A 29 13.49 7.89 -20.53
N TYR A 30 14.48 8.79 -20.53
CA TYR A 30 14.79 9.60 -21.72
C TYR A 30 15.44 8.79 -22.83
N ARG A 31 16.20 7.72 -22.51
CA ARG A 31 16.78 6.80 -23.50
C ARG A 31 15.70 6.01 -24.23
N VAL A 32 14.66 5.54 -23.54
CA VAL A 32 13.50 4.85 -24.14
C VAL A 32 12.74 5.80 -25.07
N LYS A 33 12.59 7.07 -24.69
CA LYS A 33 11.97 8.10 -25.55
C LYS A 33 12.76 8.36 -26.83
N SER A 34 14.09 8.35 -26.77
CA SER A 34 14.97 8.58 -27.94
C SER A 34 15.02 7.39 -28.89
N LEU A 35 14.98 6.16 -28.35
CA LEU A 35 14.93 4.92 -29.16
C LEU A 35 13.62 4.79 -29.94
N ARG A 36 12.52 5.37 -29.46
CA ARG A 36 11.24 5.41 -30.15
C ARG A 36 11.28 6.19 -31.47
N THR A 37 12.20 7.15 -31.58
CA THR A 37 12.38 8.00 -32.79
C THR A 37 13.29 7.36 -33.83
N GLN A 38 14.19 6.45 -33.44
CA GLN A 38 15.13 5.79 -34.33
C GLN A 38 14.62 4.45 -34.90
N ALA A 39 13.76 3.72 -34.18
CA ALA A 39 13.23 2.42 -34.60
C ALA A 39 12.22 2.46 -35.76
N LEU A 40 11.85 3.64 -36.25
CA LEU A 40 10.87 3.80 -37.33
C LEU A 40 11.44 3.63 -38.74
N ARG A 41 12.73 3.27 -38.91
CA ARG A 41 13.37 3.29 -40.25
C ARG A 41 13.82 1.96 -40.84
N THR A 42 13.69 0.80 -40.20
CA THR A 42 14.08 -0.46 -40.86
C THR A 42 13.30 -1.69 -40.36
N PHE A 43 12.81 -2.46 -41.30
CA PHE A 43 12.34 -3.85 -41.33
C PHE A 43 10.84 -4.11 -41.43
N HIS A 44 10.48 -4.66 -42.60
CA HIS A 44 9.23 -5.37 -42.87
C HIS A 44 9.20 -6.70 -42.09
N ARG A 45 8.53 -6.72 -40.92
CA ARG A 45 8.04 -7.91 -40.21
C ARG A 45 6.64 -7.62 -39.69
N PRO A 46 5.81 -8.64 -39.38
CA PRO A 46 4.40 -8.42 -39.11
C PRO A 46 4.20 -7.42 -37.96
N LYS A 47 3.74 -6.25 -38.35
CA LYS A 47 3.62 -5.04 -37.48
C LYS A 47 2.78 -5.21 -36.22
N GLN A 48 1.91 -6.23 -36.16
CA GLN A 48 1.01 -6.45 -35.03
C GLN A 48 1.70 -7.08 -33.83
N GLN A 49 2.58 -8.05 -34.02
CA GLN A 49 3.22 -8.78 -32.92
C GLN A 49 4.33 -7.95 -32.24
N ILE A 50 5.02 -7.11 -33.02
CA ILE A 50 6.05 -6.18 -32.48
C ILE A 50 5.38 -5.02 -31.72
N ARG A 51 4.22 -4.54 -32.18
CA ARG A 51 3.46 -3.52 -31.44
C ARG A 51 2.90 -4.03 -30.11
N ALA A 52 2.40 -5.26 -30.06
CA ALA A 52 1.92 -5.86 -28.82
C ALA A 52 3.04 -6.01 -27.77
N ASN A 53 4.22 -6.55 -28.17
CA ASN A 53 5.35 -6.72 -27.26
C ASN A 53 5.97 -5.39 -26.80
N LEU A 54 6.06 -4.36 -27.67
CA LEU A 54 6.55 -3.03 -27.29
C LEU A 54 5.55 -2.27 -26.39
N GLN A 55 4.23 -2.51 -26.56
CA GLN A 55 3.21 -1.91 -25.72
C GLN A 55 3.13 -2.57 -24.34
N THR A 56 3.36 -3.85 -24.21
CA THR A 56 3.41 -4.58 -22.93
C THR A 56 4.63 -4.19 -22.10
N ASP A 57 5.82 -4.05 -22.69
CA ASP A 57 7.02 -3.61 -21.97
C ASP A 57 6.88 -2.18 -21.42
N THR A 58 6.42 -1.25 -22.24
CA THR A 58 6.23 0.15 -21.79
C THR A 58 5.14 0.31 -20.73
N SER A 59 4.11 -0.53 -20.73
CA SER A 59 3.05 -0.47 -19.72
C SER A 59 3.47 -1.08 -18.38
N GLY A 60 4.32 -2.11 -18.39
CA GLY A 60 4.93 -2.69 -17.22
C GLY A 60 5.89 -1.72 -16.52
N GLU A 61 6.81 -1.13 -17.28
CA GLU A 61 7.75 -0.13 -16.77
C GLU A 61 7.03 1.10 -16.17
N ALA A 62 5.97 1.56 -16.83
CA ALA A 62 5.18 2.69 -16.32
C ALA A 62 4.50 2.37 -14.98
N ARG A 63 3.99 1.14 -14.79
CA ARG A 63 3.40 0.69 -13.52
C ARG A 63 4.44 0.62 -12.41
N GLU A 64 5.61 0.06 -12.68
CA GLU A 64 6.70 -0.02 -11.69
C GLU A 64 7.20 1.37 -11.29
N LEU A 65 7.31 2.30 -12.23
CA LEU A 65 7.66 3.69 -11.94
C LEU A 65 6.59 4.38 -11.08
N CYS A 66 5.32 4.16 -11.38
CA CYS A 66 4.21 4.68 -10.56
C CYS A 66 4.24 4.13 -9.13
N LYS A 67 4.46 2.82 -8.95
CA LYS A 67 4.64 2.21 -7.62
C LYS A 67 5.85 2.78 -6.87
N PHE A 68 6.96 3.02 -7.57
CA PHE A 68 8.13 3.65 -6.99
C PHE A 68 7.82 5.06 -6.47
N HIS A 69 7.15 5.90 -7.27
CA HIS A 69 6.73 7.24 -6.85
C HIS A 69 5.74 7.19 -5.68
N LEU A 70 4.78 6.26 -5.70
CA LEU A 70 3.89 6.03 -4.56
C LEU A 70 4.68 5.73 -3.28
N LYS A 71 5.65 4.82 -3.34
CA LYS A 71 6.50 4.49 -2.20
C LYS A 71 7.22 5.72 -1.64
N GLN A 72 7.70 6.63 -2.50
CA GLN A 72 8.32 7.89 -2.07
C GLN A 72 7.31 8.82 -1.38
N GLN A 73 6.10 8.96 -1.96
CA GLN A 73 5.04 9.78 -1.36
C GLN A 73 4.56 9.22 -0.01
N LEU A 74 4.65 7.92 0.21
CA LEU A 74 4.19 7.28 1.44
C LEU A 74 5.17 7.37 2.61
N VAL A 75 6.40 7.86 2.40
CA VAL A 75 7.37 8.07 3.47
C VAL A 75 6.82 9.05 4.51
N GLY A 76 6.80 8.61 5.78
CA GLY A 76 6.34 9.41 6.93
C GLY A 76 4.83 9.67 7.00
N VAL A 77 4.03 9.00 6.16
CA VAL A 77 2.56 9.20 6.10
C VAL A 77 1.81 8.39 7.16
N ASN A 78 2.48 7.43 7.80
CA ASN A 78 1.85 6.49 8.74
C ASN A 78 0.54 5.90 8.19
N ARG A 79 0.61 5.38 6.96
CA ARG A 79 -0.50 4.77 6.21
C ARG A 79 -1.70 5.70 5.94
N GLY A 80 -1.62 6.99 6.20
CA GLY A 80 -2.73 7.94 6.02
C GLY A 80 -3.75 7.98 7.16
N ILE A 81 -3.73 7.03 8.09
CA ILE A 81 -4.78 6.78 9.11
C ILE A 81 -5.03 8.00 10.01
N PHE A 82 -4.04 8.81 10.27
CA PHE A 82 -4.16 10.02 11.09
C PHE A 82 -4.40 11.30 10.28
N GLY A 83 -4.68 11.15 8.98
CA GLY A 83 -4.79 12.24 8.03
C GLY A 83 -3.42 12.79 7.61
N ILE A 84 -3.35 13.27 6.40
CA ILE A 84 -2.17 13.87 5.78
C ILE A 84 -2.52 15.24 5.18
N LYS A 85 -1.52 16.01 4.78
CA LYS A 85 -1.75 17.32 4.15
C LYS A 85 -2.41 17.16 2.79
N ALA A 86 -3.34 18.05 2.44
CA ALA A 86 -4.14 17.98 1.22
C ALA A 86 -3.30 17.80 -0.06
N ALA A 87 -2.24 18.60 -0.23
CA ALA A 87 -1.36 18.49 -1.40
C ALA A 87 -0.69 17.10 -1.53
N LYS A 88 -0.38 16.45 -0.40
CA LYS A 88 0.21 15.11 -0.40
C LYS A 88 -0.86 14.03 -0.69
N THR A 89 -2.10 14.25 -0.21
CA THR A 89 -3.25 13.40 -0.55
C THR A 89 -3.48 13.41 -2.06
N GLU A 90 -3.55 14.59 -2.67
CA GLU A 90 -3.75 14.77 -4.11
C GLU A 90 -2.67 14.06 -4.94
N ALA A 91 -1.40 14.18 -4.56
CA ALA A 91 -0.30 13.49 -5.24
C ALA A 91 -0.44 11.95 -5.16
N ILE A 92 -0.82 11.42 -3.99
CA ILE A 92 -1.06 9.99 -3.81
C ILE A 92 -2.26 9.52 -4.62
N ASP A 93 -3.38 10.25 -4.58
CA ASP A 93 -4.61 9.90 -5.28
C ASP A 93 -4.40 9.91 -6.81
N THR A 94 -3.60 10.83 -7.33
CA THR A 94 -3.21 10.86 -8.75
C THR A 94 -2.49 9.58 -9.14
N LEU A 95 -1.45 9.20 -8.40
CA LEU A 95 -0.66 7.99 -8.69
C LEU A 95 -1.50 6.70 -8.52
N LEU A 96 -2.37 6.62 -7.51
CA LEU A 96 -3.29 5.49 -7.35
C LEU A 96 -4.27 5.41 -8.52
N SER A 97 -4.76 6.54 -9.01
CA SER A 97 -5.64 6.60 -10.18
C SER A 97 -4.94 6.15 -11.47
N GLU A 98 -3.67 6.49 -11.65
CA GLU A 98 -2.86 6.01 -12.78
C GLU A 98 -2.70 4.48 -12.75
N LEU A 99 -2.41 3.89 -11.58
CA LEU A 99 -2.36 2.44 -11.43
C LEU A 99 -3.71 1.77 -11.76
N GLN A 100 -4.81 2.32 -11.23
CA GLN A 100 -6.15 1.80 -11.50
C GLN A 100 -6.51 1.88 -12.98
N GLN A 101 -6.15 2.95 -13.67
CA GLN A 101 -6.36 3.09 -15.12
C GLN A 101 -5.57 2.04 -15.91
N SER A 102 -4.38 1.65 -15.46
CA SER A 102 -3.58 0.61 -16.10
C SER A 102 -4.17 -0.80 -15.96
N ALA A 103 -5.16 -0.96 -15.09
CA ALA A 103 -5.83 -2.23 -14.77
C ALA A 103 -7.26 -2.33 -15.34
N VAL A 104 -7.66 -1.38 -16.17
CA VAL A 104 -8.99 -1.43 -16.81
C VAL A 104 -9.17 -2.75 -17.59
N GLY A 105 -10.25 -3.46 -17.29
CA GLY A 105 -10.53 -4.78 -17.85
C GLY A 105 -9.99 -5.96 -17.03
N GLN A 106 -9.37 -5.74 -15.87
CA GLN A 106 -9.08 -6.82 -14.93
C GLN A 106 -10.37 -7.34 -14.28
N HIS A 107 -10.39 -8.64 -14.06
CA HIS A 107 -11.49 -9.38 -13.43
C HIS A 107 -10.96 -10.14 -12.20
N PRO A 108 -10.58 -9.46 -11.12
CA PRO A 108 -9.88 -10.07 -9.98
C PRO A 108 -10.70 -11.10 -9.22
N THR A 109 -12.02 -11.17 -9.42
CA THR A 109 -12.88 -12.20 -8.82
C THR A 109 -12.89 -13.49 -9.61
N ASP A 110 -12.45 -13.49 -10.89
CA ASP A 110 -12.40 -14.68 -11.73
C ASP A 110 -11.19 -15.57 -11.37
N ASP A 111 -10.11 -14.96 -10.83
CA ASP A 111 -8.93 -15.66 -10.35
C ASP A 111 -8.62 -15.26 -8.89
N LEU A 112 -9.29 -15.90 -7.95
CA LEU A 112 -9.11 -15.65 -6.53
C LEU A 112 -7.69 -16.00 -6.04
N ALA A 113 -6.94 -16.85 -6.76
CA ALA A 113 -5.59 -17.22 -6.36
C ALA A 113 -4.66 -16.01 -6.33
N GLN A 114 -4.88 -15.02 -7.20
CA GLN A 114 -4.13 -13.76 -7.17
C GLN A 114 -4.35 -12.95 -5.88
N LEU A 115 -5.48 -13.14 -5.21
CA LEU A 115 -5.79 -12.42 -3.97
C LEU A 115 -5.31 -13.15 -2.73
N SER A 116 -5.07 -14.47 -2.84
CA SER A 116 -4.65 -15.31 -1.72
C SER A 116 -3.30 -14.88 -1.14
N GLY A 117 -3.13 -15.07 0.17
CA GLY A 117 -1.88 -14.82 0.86
C GLY A 117 -1.91 -13.60 1.78
N LYS A 118 -0.72 -13.14 2.14
CA LYS A 118 -0.51 -12.07 3.13
C LYS A 118 -0.21 -10.73 2.44
N TRP A 119 -0.89 -9.69 2.90
CA TRP A 119 -0.80 -8.34 2.38
C TRP A 119 -0.56 -7.33 3.50
N ASN A 120 0.34 -6.38 3.28
CA ASN A 120 0.60 -5.28 4.21
C ASN A 120 -0.03 -3.99 3.70
N LEU A 121 -0.77 -3.29 4.56
CA LEU A 121 -1.35 -2.00 4.21
C LEU A 121 -0.25 -0.94 4.13
N LEU A 122 -0.09 -0.34 2.97
CA LEU A 122 0.80 0.79 2.72
C LEU A 122 0.11 2.13 2.89
N TYR A 123 -1.16 2.24 2.46
CA TYR A 123 -1.92 3.47 2.53
C TYR A 123 -3.42 3.20 2.56
N THR A 124 -4.14 4.07 3.27
CA THR A 124 -5.59 4.21 3.18
C THR A 124 -6.00 5.67 3.27
N SER A 125 -7.04 6.03 2.54
CA SER A 125 -7.71 7.32 2.69
C SER A 125 -8.66 7.38 3.90
N LEU A 126 -8.91 6.25 4.55
CA LEU A 126 -9.67 6.17 5.78
C LEU A 126 -8.95 6.93 6.90
N VAL A 127 -9.60 7.99 7.41
CA VAL A 127 -9.06 8.79 8.51
C VAL A 127 -9.85 8.53 9.79
N ILE A 128 -9.15 8.17 10.85
CA ILE A 128 -9.76 8.01 12.18
C ILE A 128 -10.18 9.38 12.72
N LYS A 129 -11.46 9.70 12.60
CA LYS A 129 -12.06 10.98 13.01
C LYS A 129 -12.39 10.96 14.51
N GLY A 130 -11.69 10.61 15.41
CA GLY A 130 -12.08 10.58 16.85
C GLY A 130 -10.99 11.04 17.80
N ALA A 131 -9.77 11.12 17.35
CA ALA A 131 -8.60 11.37 18.17
C ALA A 131 -8.53 12.78 18.79
N ARG A 132 -9.38 13.73 18.36
CA ARG A 132 -9.40 15.11 18.89
C ARG A 132 -10.36 15.34 20.05
N LYS A 133 -11.29 14.43 20.33
CA LYS A 133 -12.38 14.66 21.31
C LYS A 133 -12.37 13.74 22.53
N THR A 134 -11.51 12.76 22.60
CA THR A 134 -11.33 11.99 23.83
C THR A 134 -10.45 12.77 24.79
N LYS A 135 -10.90 12.96 26.04
CA LYS A 135 -10.14 13.62 27.13
C LYS A 135 -8.77 13.00 27.41
N LEU A 136 -8.49 11.85 26.87
CA LEU A 136 -7.22 11.14 26.83
C LEU A 136 -6.85 10.99 25.37
N GLY A 137 -6.17 11.93 24.76
CA GLY A 137 -5.74 11.89 23.37
C GLY A 137 -5.14 10.54 22.95
N LEU A 138 -5.98 9.52 22.68
CA LEU A 138 -5.58 8.15 22.33
C LEU A 138 -4.52 8.15 21.21
N ARG A 139 -4.55 9.15 20.34
CA ARG A 139 -3.56 9.35 19.30
C ARG A 139 -2.13 9.55 19.84
N GLU A 140 -1.99 10.16 21.00
CA GLU A 140 -0.68 10.44 21.62
C GLU A 140 -0.13 9.23 22.38
N PHE A 141 -1.01 8.31 22.76
CA PHE A 141 -0.64 7.13 23.53
C PHE A 141 -0.59 5.83 22.70
N ILE A 142 -1.19 5.79 21.51
CA ILE A 142 -1.20 4.60 20.66
C ILE A 142 -0.27 4.82 19.47
N SER A 143 0.74 3.97 19.37
CA SER A 143 1.57 3.80 18.19
C SER A 143 1.07 2.58 17.42
N LEU A 144 0.70 2.77 16.15
CA LEU A 144 0.28 1.69 15.27
C LEU A 144 1.52 1.05 14.63
N GLY A 145 1.66 -0.25 14.83
CA GLY A 145 2.63 -1.12 14.17
C GLY A 145 2.13 -1.63 12.82
N ASP A 146 2.42 -2.88 12.50
CA ASP A 146 2.06 -3.46 11.22
C ASP A 146 0.56 -3.70 11.07
N PHE A 147 0.13 -3.55 9.83
CA PHE A 147 -1.24 -3.72 9.38
C PHE A 147 -1.25 -4.81 8.32
N GLU A 148 -1.64 -6.01 8.73
CA GLU A 148 -1.62 -7.18 7.89
C GLU A 148 -3.04 -7.61 7.53
N GLN A 149 -3.23 -8.03 6.28
CA GLN A 149 -4.42 -8.73 5.84
C GLN A 149 -4.02 -10.09 5.28
N ILE A 150 -4.60 -11.16 5.78
CA ILE A 150 -4.41 -12.53 5.29
C ILE A 150 -5.70 -12.93 4.60
N ILE A 151 -5.60 -13.28 3.31
CA ILE A 151 -6.72 -13.76 2.50
C ILE A 151 -6.54 -15.26 2.28
N ASP A 152 -7.52 -16.01 2.75
CA ASP A 152 -7.69 -17.43 2.47
C ASP A 152 -8.86 -17.60 1.51
N THR A 153 -8.54 -17.96 0.27
CA THR A 153 -9.55 -18.12 -0.79
C THR A 153 -10.28 -19.45 -0.74
N GLU A 154 -9.74 -20.46 -0.05
CA GLU A 154 -10.40 -21.75 0.14
C GLU A 154 -11.54 -21.62 1.15
N SER A 155 -11.28 -21.02 2.30
CA SER A 155 -12.29 -20.75 3.34
C SER A 155 -13.09 -19.49 3.08
N LYS A 156 -12.72 -18.69 2.05
CA LYS A 156 -13.28 -17.37 1.72
C LYS A 156 -13.26 -16.41 2.91
N THR A 157 -12.17 -16.39 3.65
CA THR A 157 -11.97 -15.52 4.80
C THR A 157 -10.87 -14.50 4.58
N ALA A 158 -11.08 -13.31 5.12
CA ALA A 158 -10.10 -12.24 5.20
C ALA A 158 -9.85 -11.93 6.69
N THR A 159 -8.62 -12.11 7.13
CA THR A 159 -8.19 -11.78 8.50
C THR A 159 -7.36 -10.52 8.49
N ASN A 160 -7.86 -9.45 9.08
CA ASN A 160 -7.13 -8.21 9.30
C ASN A 160 -6.49 -8.21 10.68
N ARG A 161 -5.18 -7.96 10.77
CA ARG A 161 -4.43 -7.87 12.02
C ARG A 161 -3.71 -6.54 12.12
N VAL A 162 -3.95 -5.83 13.22
CA VAL A 162 -3.27 -4.58 13.54
C VAL A 162 -2.47 -4.76 14.80
N HIS A 163 -1.20 -4.51 14.73
CA HIS A 163 -0.33 -4.41 15.89
C HIS A 163 -0.30 -2.97 16.40
N PHE A 164 -0.27 -2.79 17.69
CA PHE A 164 -0.13 -1.47 18.33
C PHE A 164 0.61 -1.56 19.64
N SER A 165 1.16 -0.43 20.06
CA SER A 165 1.75 -0.24 21.38
C SER A 165 1.13 0.98 22.07
N VAL A 166 1.04 0.91 23.40
CA VAL A 166 0.48 1.97 24.23
C VAL A 166 1.62 2.64 25.00
N THR A 167 1.90 3.89 24.70
CA THR A 167 2.92 4.68 25.37
C THR A 167 2.44 5.07 26.77
N GLY A 168 3.33 5.01 27.76
CA GLY A 168 3.02 5.44 29.15
C GLY A 168 2.40 4.36 30.03
N LEU A 169 2.10 3.17 29.51
CA LEU A 169 1.59 2.02 30.28
C LEU A 169 2.58 0.84 30.23
N GLY A 170 3.85 1.09 30.53
CA GLY A 170 4.85 0.04 30.68
C GLY A 170 5.14 -0.75 29.39
N ASN A 171 5.15 -0.12 28.23
CA ASN A 171 5.33 -0.76 26.91
C ASN A 171 4.28 -1.84 26.59
N LEU A 172 3.05 -1.64 27.02
CA LEU A 172 1.96 -2.53 26.69
C LEU A 172 1.75 -2.55 25.15
N SER A 173 1.99 -3.69 24.54
CA SER A 173 1.72 -3.93 23.12
C SER A 173 0.58 -4.91 22.95
N GLY A 174 -0.10 -4.83 21.82
CA GLY A 174 -1.22 -5.70 21.53
C GLY A 174 -1.52 -5.82 20.05
N SER A 175 -2.51 -6.63 19.75
CA SER A 175 -3.05 -6.75 18.40
C SER A 175 -4.57 -6.85 18.41
N LEU A 176 -5.18 -6.19 17.45
CA LEU A 176 -6.58 -6.38 17.08
C LEU A 176 -6.62 -7.29 15.85
N THR A 177 -7.33 -8.39 15.94
CA THR A 177 -7.59 -9.28 14.80
C THR A 177 -9.08 -9.23 14.49
N ILE A 178 -9.42 -9.00 13.22
CA ILE A 178 -10.79 -8.99 12.71
C ILE A 178 -10.88 -10.04 11.60
N VAL A 179 -11.85 -10.93 11.70
CA VAL A 179 -12.15 -11.95 10.70
C VAL A 179 -13.45 -11.58 10.01
N ALA A 180 -13.44 -11.62 8.70
CA ALA A 180 -14.62 -11.43 7.86
C ALA A 180 -14.66 -12.49 6.77
N LYS A 181 -15.85 -12.86 6.35
CA LYS A 181 -16.10 -13.65 5.13
C LYS A 181 -16.23 -12.73 3.94
N PHE A 182 -15.87 -13.26 2.78
CA PHE A 182 -16.08 -12.56 1.52
C PHE A 182 -16.69 -13.46 0.45
N GLU A 183 -17.58 -12.88 -0.35
CA GLU A 183 -18.21 -13.57 -1.49
C GLU A 183 -18.11 -12.68 -2.74
N PRO A 184 -17.65 -13.19 -3.89
CA PRO A 184 -17.65 -12.43 -5.12
C PRO A 184 -19.10 -12.19 -5.57
N VAL A 185 -19.43 -10.93 -5.90
CA VAL A 185 -20.77 -10.52 -6.39
C VAL A 185 -20.71 -9.88 -7.79
N SER A 186 -19.54 -9.52 -8.27
CA SER A 186 -19.28 -9.10 -9.64
C SER A 186 -17.82 -9.42 -10.01
N THR A 187 -17.39 -9.07 -11.21
CA THR A 187 -16.00 -9.27 -11.68
C THR A 187 -14.92 -8.53 -10.88
N THR A 188 -15.30 -7.55 -10.07
CA THR A 188 -14.38 -6.75 -9.25
C THR A 188 -14.80 -6.66 -7.79
N ARG A 189 -16.06 -6.99 -7.47
CA ARG A 189 -16.67 -6.70 -6.17
C ARG A 189 -16.86 -7.94 -5.32
N PHE A 190 -16.52 -7.77 -4.05
CA PHE A 190 -16.79 -8.73 -2.98
C PHE A 190 -17.79 -8.15 -1.99
N GLN A 191 -18.79 -8.96 -1.59
CA GLN A 191 -19.57 -8.72 -0.39
C GLN A 191 -18.75 -9.16 0.83
N ILE A 192 -18.64 -8.31 1.83
CA ILE A 192 -17.90 -8.58 3.07
C ILE A 192 -18.89 -8.72 4.22
N THR A 193 -18.74 -9.78 4.99
CA THR A 193 -19.58 -10.04 6.17
C THR A 193 -18.68 -10.24 7.38
N TYR A 194 -18.87 -9.44 8.41
CA TYR A 194 -18.17 -9.55 9.68
C TYR A 194 -18.43 -10.93 10.32
N GLU A 195 -17.41 -11.55 10.88
CA GLU A 195 -17.52 -12.81 11.58
C GLU A 195 -17.12 -12.68 13.06
N SER A 196 -15.93 -12.16 13.33
CA SER A 196 -15.44 -12.01 14.70
C SER A 196 -14.33 -10.97 14.82
N ALA A 197 -14.12 -10.50 16.05
CA ALA A 197 -12.92 -9.72 16.37
C ALA A 197 -12.36 -10.15 17.74
N ALA A 198 -11.04 -10.06 17.88
CA ALA A 198 -10.34 -10.36 19.11
C ALA A 198 -9.24 -9.35 19.38
N LEU A 199 -9.15 -8.89 20.62
CA LEU A 199 -8.11 -7.99 21.11
C LEU A 199 -7.19 -8.75 22.06
N VAL A 200 -5.89 -8.69 21.82
CA VAL A 200 -4.90 -9.42 22.63
C VAL A 200 -3.85 -8.41 23.11
N PRO A 201 -3.46 -8.45 24.41
CA PRO A 201 -4.04 -9.22 25.50
C PRO A 201 -5.42 -8.69 25.93
N LYS A 202 -6.26 -9.55 26.52
CA LYS A 202 -7.62 -9.21 26.98
C LYS A 202 -7.69 -7.99 27.94
N ALA A 203 -6.60 -7.70 28.65
CA ALA A 203 -6.49 -6.50 29.50
C ALA A 203 -6.77 -5.20 28.71
N LEU A 204 -6.49 -5.18 27.41
CA LEU A 204 -6.73 -4.06 26.51
C LEU A 204 -8.22 -3.87 26.19
N GLU A 205 -9.03 -4.91 26.26
CA GLU A 205 -10.49 -4.80 26.08
C GLU A 205 -11.11 -3.80 27.08
N ARG A 206 -10.62 -3.82 28.33
CA ARG A 206 -11.05 -2.85 29.35
C ARG A 206 -10.59 -1.43 29.05
N LEU A 207 -9.38 -1.28 28.54
CA LEU A 207 -8.81 0.03 28.16
C LEU A 207 -9.56 0.62 26.96
N PHE A 208 -9.96 -0.22 26.01
CA PHE A 208 -10.64 0.19 24.79
C PHE A 208 -12.15 0.04 24.83
N ALA A 209 -12.76 -0.38 25.97
CA ALA A 209 -14.20 -0.68 26.08
C ALA A 209 -15.11 0.43 25.53
N GLY A 210 -14.73 1.71 25.71
CA GLY A 210 -15.47 2.86 25.17
C GLY A 210 -15.14 3.22 23.72
N ASN A 211 -14.17 2.55 23.07
CA ASN A 211 -13.68 2.86 21.72
C ASN A 211 -13.55 1.61 20.82
N TYR A 212 -14.09 0.49 21.27
CA TYR A 212 -13.99 -0.79 20.53
C TYR A 212 -14.66 -0.68 19.16
N ASP A 213 -15.85 -0.09 19.09
CA ASP A 213 -16.58 0.14 17.84
C ASP A 213 -15.80 1.06 16.90
N MET A 214 -15.04 2.03 17.44
CA MET A 214 -14.17 2.88 16.65
C MET A 214 -13.00 2.08 16.06
N LEU A 215 -12.40 1.15 16.82
CA LEU A 215 -11.36 0.28 16.31
C LEU A 215 -11.89 -0.66 15.22
N LEU A 216 -13.09 -1.21 15.39
CA LEU A 216 -13.75 -2.02 14.37
C LEU A 216 -14.07 -1.22 13.11
N SER A 217 -14.49 0.03 13.26
CA SER A 217 -14.83 0.90 12.11
C SER A 217 -13.61 1.22 11.20
N ILE A 218 -12.38 1.09 11.72
CA ILE A 218 -11.14 1.26 10.93
C ILE A 218 -11.09 0.27 9.77
N PHE A 219 -11.61 -0.94 9.96
CA PHE A 219 -11.53 -2.00 8.97
C PHE A 219 -12.83 -2.20 8.18
N ASN A 220 -13.88 -1.46 8.55
CA ASN A 220 -15.21 -1.59 7.94
C ASN A 220 -15.53 -3.06 7.61
N PRO A 221 -15.70 -3.93 8.64
CA PRO A 221 -15.80 -5.38 8.43
C PRO A 221 -17.10 -5.82 7.72
N GLU A 222 -17.96 -4.90 7.38
CA GLU A 222 -19.22 -5.13 6.68
C GLU A 222 -19.33 -4.18 5.47
N GLY A 223 -20.11 -4.57 4.47
CA GLY A 223 -20.33 -3.82 3.25
C GLY A 223 -19.73 -4.50 2.02
N TRP A 224 -19.29 -3.73 1.05
CA TRP A 224 -18.62 -4.29 -0.13
C TRP A 224 -17.23 -3.68 -0.35
N LEU A 225 -16.40 -4.43 -1.06
CA LEU A 225 -15.06 -4.02 -1.46
C LEU A 225 -14.88 -4.30 -2.95
N ASP A 226 -14.56 -3.26 -3.71
CA ASP A 226 -14.11 -3.40 -5.11
C ASP A 226 -12.59 -3.50 -5.16
N ILE A 227 -12.06 -4.51 -5.85
CA ILE A 227 -10.65 -4.58 -6.21
C ILE A 227 -10.48 -3.89 -7.56
N THR A 228 -9.85 -2.74 -7.54
CA THR A 228 -9.69 -1.86 -8.70
C THR A 228 -8.32 -1.98 -9.38
N TYR A 229 -7.39 -2.66 -8.74
CA TYR A 229 -6.06 -3.01 -9.24
C TYR A 229 -5.53 -4.22 -8.48
N VAL A 230 -4.94 -5.17 -9.17
CA VAL A 230 -4.15 -6.24 -8.56
C VAL A 230 -3.04 -6.70 -9.52
N ASP A 231 -1.86 -6.93 -8.96
CA ASP A 231 -0.77 -7.67 -9.61
C ASP A 231 -0.05 -8.57 -8.59
N ASP A 232 1.07 -9.15 -8.97
CA ASP A 232 1.82 -10.08 -8.11
C ASP A 232 2.29 -9.45 -6.80
N THR A 233 2.44 -8.13 -6.76
CA THR A 233 3.07 -7.40 -5.65
C THR A 233 2.16 -6.42 -4.95
N HIS A 234 1.18 -5.83 -5.63
CA HIS A 234 0.35 -4.76 -5.09
C HIS A 234 -1.13 -4.93 -5.44
N ARG A 235 -1.98 -4.36 -4.59
CA ARG A 235 -3.43 -4.37 -4.74
C ARG A 235 -4.02 -3.04 -4.28
N ILE A 236 -5.05 -2.57 -5.01
CA ILE A 236 -5.88 -1.43 -4.60
C ILE A 236 -7.32 -1.91 -4.46
N GLY A 237 -7.92 -1.63 -3.31
CA GLY A 237 -9.35 -1.84 -3.05
C GLY A 237 -10.05 -0.53 -2.72
N ARG A 238 -11.36 -0.49 -2.97
CA ARG A 238 -12.26 0.60 -2.55
C ARG A 238 -13.47 0.01 -1.82
N ASP A 239 -13.76 0.54 -0.65
CA ASP A 239 -14.95 0.13 0.12
C ASP A 239 -16.21 0.91 -0.29
N ASP A 240 -17.35 0.54 0.32
CA ASP A 240 -18.67 1.15 0.11
C ASP A 240 -18.74 2.62 0.59
N LYS A 241 -17.80 3.07 1.39
CA LYS A 241 -17.66 4.47 1.85
C LYS A 241 -16.71 5.29 0.99
N GLY A 242 -16.16 4.69 -0.08
CA GLY A 242 -15.21 5.33 -0.98
C GLY A 242 -13.78 5.41 -0.45
N ASN A 243 -13.47 4.75 0.67
CA ASN A 243 -12.09 4.68 1.14
C ASN A 243 -11.25 3.81 0.21
N VAL A 244 -10.01 4.22 0.04
CA VAL A 244 -9.01 3.49 -0.75
C VAL A 244 -8.08 2.74 0.19
N PHE A 245 -7.71 1.51 -0.20
CA PHE A 245 -6.73 0.68 0.49
C PHE A 245 -5.67 0.24 -0.53
N TYR A 246 -4.44 0.66 -0.31
CA TYR A 246 -3.30 0.25 -1.12
C TYR A 246 -2.42 -0.69 -0.31
N LEU A 247 -2.26 -1.90 -0.81
CA LEU A 247 -1.57 -2.98 -0.10
C LEU A 247 -0.43 -3.54 -0.94
N GLN A 248 0.58 -4.06 -0.26
CA GLN A 248 1.71 -4.79 -0.84
C GLN A 248 1.70 -6.23 -0.32
N ARG A 249 1.97 -7.18 -1.20
CA ARG A 249 2.16 -8.58 -0.85
C ARG A 249 3.42 -8.74 0.02
N SER A 250 3.33 -9.59 1.06
CA SER A 250 4.45 -9.93 1.95
C SER A 250 5.31 -11.02 1.39
#